data_4e7336d610f57388c438357ac38d3e18
#
_entry.id   4e7336d610f57388c438357ac38d3e18
#
_cell.length_a   1.000
_cell.length_b   1.000
_cell.length_c   1.000
_cell.angle_alpha   90.00
_cell.angle_beta   90.00
_cell.angle_gamma   90.00
#
_symmetry.space_group_name_H-M   'P 1'
#
loop_
_entity.id
_entity.type
_entity.pdbx_description
1 polymer ?
#
loop_
_entity_poly.entity_id
_entity_poly.type
_entity_poly.pdbx_seq_one_letter_code
_entity_poly.pdbx_strand_id
1 'polypeptide(L)'
;MGPHVPRGGNGYALSRDLKPRLVTIAGLKPLGRATRKHPATQIRKLAASLDRFGFVLPIVTHGERVVGGWALVLAAKQIGVTEVPAVSVNDLSEAELRALRLALNRLGEDAAWDRKALAIEFSEVLQLEPDLDLETSGFGITEIESLLDAGGKEQPLPPIDAAATVVTQLGDLWVLGDHRVFCGDALSGESYGRVLGNEKAEMMFADPRYYAAVDGHASGLAAMKHGNFAAASSELPSAKSGFLKAFFSHAASYSAGGAIHFISMDWKHMKEMVVAAKEIYGEPKDLCIWTKGEASPGLLYHPSHELIFVFKVGNDAHINNVAVGRNGRQRTNVWDYASEVALNSTTKGKNAPRSKVKPVDMIADAIRDCSKPGGVILDPFSGAGSVLIASAERTKRRAHVIEPDPILVDISIERWQQLTGDRARHAESGRPFVRSGNPGVLLGHKPLK
;
A
#
# COMPACT_ATOMS: atom_id res chain seq x y z
N MET A 1 5.09 48.98 -35.09
CA MET A 1 6.36 48.53 -34.51
C MET A 1 6.47 49.12 -33.13
N GLY A 2 6.28 48.34 -32.10
CA GLY A 2 6.48 48.75 -30.71
C GLY A 2 7.94 48.74 -30.35
N PRO A 3 8.38 49.44 -29.30
CA PRO A 3 9.77 49.59 -28.99
C PRO A 3 10.39 48.26 -28.59
N HIS A 4 11.35 47.81 -29.36
CA HIS A 4 12.23 46.69 -29.05
C HIS A 4 13.07 47.11 -27.85
N VAL A 5 12.86 46.49 -26.68
CA VAL A 5 13.75 46.69 -25.53
C VAL A 5 15.10 46.07 -25.89
N PRO A 6 16.22 46.84 -25.89
CA PRO A 6 17.52 46.30 -26.23
C PRO A 6 17.95 45.24 -25.23
N ARG A 7 18.41 44.09 -25.71
CA ARG A 7 19.16 43.13 -24.90
C ARG A 7 20.53 43.70 -24.62
N GLY A 8 20.63 44.55 -23.58
CA GLY A 8 21.88 45.05 -23.04
C GLY A 8 22.56 43.99 -22.19
N GLY A 9 23.89 43.88 -22.32
CA GLY A 9 24.72 42.87 -21.68
C GLY A 9 24.62 42.84 -20.17
N ASN A 10 24.81 41.66 -19.61
CA ASN A 10 25.07 41.25 -18.22
C ASN A 10 24.20 41.81 -17.08
N GLY A 11 22.99 42.30 -17.32
CA GLY A 11 22.00 42.62 -16.32
C GLY A 11 20.65 42.09 -16.78
N TYR A 12 20.06 41.13 -16.06
CA TYR A 12 18.65 40.88 -16.17
C TYR A 12 17.94 42.16 -15.71
N ALA A 13 17.54 43.00 -16.64
CA ALA A 13 16.70 44.13 -16.31
C ALA A 13 15.36 43.56 -15.83
N LEU A 14 15.07 43.66 -14.53
CA LEU A 14 13.73 43.58 -14.00
C LEU A 14 12.95 44.76 -14.54
N SER A 15 12.61 44.72 -15.83
CA SER A 15 12.02 45.82 -16.57
C SER A 15 10.55 46.06 -16.28
N ARG A 16 9.96 45.28 -15.31
CA ARG A 16 8.55 45.34 -14.97
C ARG A 16 8.37 45.53 -13.47
N ASP A 17 7.68 46.60 -13.10
CA ASP A 17 7.17 46.75 -11.73
C ASP A 17 5.97 45.81 -11.52
N LEU A 18 6.27 44.53 -11.22
CA LEU A 18 5.28 43.50 -11.04
C LEU A 18 4.72 43.55 -9.60
N LYS A 19 3.82 44.49 -9.33
CA LYS A 19 3.13 44.59 -8.04
C LYS A 19 1.89 43.69 -8.02
N PRO A 20 1.80 42.71 -7.12
CA PRO A 20 0.58 41.93 -6.95
C PRO A 20 -0.59 42.86 -6.54
N ARG A 21 -1.76 42.60 -7.10
CA ARG A 21 -3.02 43.27 -6.76
C ARG A 21 -4.10 42.21 -6.57
N LEU A 22 -5.04 42.43 -5.67
CA LEU A 22 -6.21 41.57 -5.55
C LEU A 22 -7.14 41.83 -6.74
N VAL A 23 -7.62 40.76 -7.37
CA VAL A 23 -8.58 40.80 -8.48
C VAL A 23 -9.75 39.87 -8.18
N THR A 24 -10.95 40.32 -8.50
CA THR A 24 -12.18 39.54 -8.30
C THR A 24 -12.22 38.36 -9.28
N ILE A 25 -12.50 37.17 -8.75
CA ILE A 25 -12.54 35.93 -9.55
C ILE A 25 -13.69 35.91 -10.57
N ALA A 26 -14.81 36.58 -10.26
CA ALA A 26 -16.05 36.47 -11.04
C ALA A 26 -15.89 36.88 -12.53
N GLY A 27 -15.01 37.85 -12.82
CA GLY A 27 -14.75 38.33 -14.18
C GLY A 27 -13.63 37.58 -14.92
N LEU A 28 -12.87 36.73 -14.23
CA LEU A 28 -11.69 36.10 -14.82
C LEU A 28 -12.06 34.99 -15.81
N LYS A 29 -11.35 34.98 -16.95
CA LYS A 29 -11.47 33.98 -18.02
C LYS A 29 -10.09 33.46 -18.42
N PRO A 30 -9.94 32.19 -18.82
CA PRO A 30 -8.67 31.69 -19.32
C PRO A 30 -8.28 32.36 -20.65
N LEU A 31 -6.98 32.61 -20.87
CA LEU A 31 -6.51 33.13 -22.13
C LEU A 31 -6.65 32.10 -23.26
N GLY A 32 -7.51 32.36 -24.23
CA GLY A 32 -7.70 31.53 -25.42
C GLY A 32 -8.21 30.12 -25.14
N ARG A 33 -7.83 29.16 -25.98
CA ARG A 33 -8.29 27.74 -25.85
C ARG A 33 -7.68 27.04 -24.63
N ALA A 34 -8.45 26.20 -23.98
CA ALA A 34 -7.93 25.33 -22.90
C ALA A 34 -6.92 24.32 -23.46
N THR A 35 -5.63 24.56 -23.21
CA THR A 35 -4.53 23.69 -23.65
C THR A 35 -4.15 22.66 -22.59
N ARG A 36 -4.67 22.78 -21.37
CA ARG A 36 -4.51 21.83 -20.27
C ARG A 36 -5.86 21.43 -19.72
N LYS A 37 -5.99 20.15 -19.39
CA LYS A 37 -7.11 19.62 -18.61
C LYS A 37 -6.71 19.62 -17.14
N HIS A 38 -7.59 20.10 -16.28
CA HIS A 38 -7.38 20.14 -14.83
C HIS A 38 -8.32 19.11 -14.19
N PRO A 39 -7.86 17.89 -13.86
CA PRO A 39 -8.69 16.90 -13.21
C PRO A 39 -9.12 17.35 -11.81
N ALA A 40 -10.29 16.89 -11.34
CA ALA A 40 -10.84 17.27 -10.04
C ALA A 40 -9.87 16.96 -8.87
N THR A 41 -9.05 15.90 -9.00
CA THR A 41 -8.02 15.55 -8.03
C THR A 41 -6.94 16.63 -7.90
N GLN A 42 -6.46 17.20 -9.02
CA GLN A 42 -5.51 18.31 -9.00
C GLN A 42 -6.11 19.55 -8.33
N ILE A 43 -7.36 19.88 -8.67
CA ILE A 43 -8.01 21.07 -8.09
C ILE A 43 -8.20 20.90 -6.58
N ARG A 44 -8.56 19.70 -6.10
CA ARG A 44 -8.65 19.43 -4.66
C ARG A 44 -7.32 19.58 -3.94
N LYS A 45 -6.22 19.07 -4.50
CA LYS A 45 -4.87 19.23 -3.92
C LYS A 45 -4.46 20.70 -3.84
N LEU A 46 -4.69 21.46 -4.92
CA LEU A 46 -4.45 22.91 -4.92
C LEU A 46 -5.34 23.64 -3.90
N ALA A 47 -6.60 23.25 -3.76
CA ALA A 47 -7.53 23.82 -2.78
C ALA A 47 -7.04 23.55 -1.35
N ALA A 48 -6.62 22.33 -1.01
CA ALA A 48 -6.05 21.99 0.29
C ALA A 48 -4.76 22.78 0.57
N SER A 49 -3.89 22.93 -0.42
CA SER A 49 -2.68 23.74 -0.31
C SER A 49 -2.99 25.23 -0.09
N LEU A 50 -3.97 25.77 -0.81
CA LEU A 50 -4.42 27.16 -0.62
C LEU A 50 -5.09 27.38 0.74
N ASP A 51 -5.83 26.44 1.24
CA ASP A 51 -6.47 26.50 2.57
C ASP A 51 -5.42 26.50 3.69
N ARG A 52 -4.37 25.68 3.54
CA ARG A 52 -3.29 25.57 4.54
C ARG A 52 -2.29 26.72 4.51
N PHE A 53 -1.83 27.11 3.32
CA PHE A 53 -0.70 28.04 3.15
C PHE A 53 -1.10 29.41 2.62
N GLY A 54 -2.34 29.57 2.18
CA GLY A 54 -2.80 30.78 1.47
C GLY A 54 -2.21 30.91 0.05
N PHE A 55 -2.41 32.06 -0.53
CA PHE A 55 -1.82 32.43 -1.82
C PHE A 55 -0.38 32.91 -1.67
N VAL A 56 0.59 32.07 -1.94
CA VAL A 56 2.04 32.43 -1.92
C VAL A 56 2.56 32.83 -3.29
N LEU A 57 1.84 32.47 -4.38
CA LEU A 57 2.16 32.86 -5.76
C LEU A 57 0.95 33.54 -6.40
N PRO A 58 1.13 34.75 -7.00
CA PRO A 58 0.07 35.41 -7.72
C PRO A 58 -0.22 34.71 -9.06
N ILE A 59 -1.45 34.82 -9.54
CA ILE A 59 -1.78 34.47 -10.93
C ILE A 59 -1.22 35.55 -11.88
N VAL A 60 -1.02 35.18 -13.15
CA VAL A 60 -0.60 36.12 -14.19
C VAL A 60 -1.81 36.46 -15.07
N THR A 61 -2.08 37.76 -15.26
CA THR A 61 -3.24 38.23 -16.00
C THR A 61 -2.86 39.24 -17.10
N HIS A 62 -3.71 39.35 -18.11
CA HIS A 62 -3.77 40.45 -19.05
C HIS A 62 -5.22 40.94 -19.11
N GLY A 63 -5.51 42.07 -18.44
CA GLY A 63 -6.91 42.45 -18.14
C GLY A 63 -7.62 41.35 -17.33
N GLU A 64 -8.80 40.93 -17.78
CA GLU A 64 -9.56 39.84 -17.17
C GLU A 64 -9.12 38.44 -17.63
N ARG A 65 -8.17 38.35 -18.56
CA ARG A 65 -7.69 37.07 -19.08
C ARG A 65 -6.53 36.52 -18.27
N VAL A 66 -6.66 35.28 -17.78
CA VAL A 66 -5.62 34.60 -17.02
C VAL A 66 -4.62 33.94 -17.98
N VAL A 67 -3.39 34.37 -17.92
CA VAL A 67 -2.26 33.89 -18.71
C VAL A 67 -1.62 32.69 -18.01
N GLY A 68 -1.46 32.74 -16.68
CA GLY A 68 -0.90 31.66 -15.84
C GLY A 68 -1.68 31.51 -14.53
N GLY A 69 -1.78 30.28 -14.00
CA GLY A 69 -2.42 30.01 -12.71
C GLY A 69 -3.95 29.75 -12.80
N TRP A 70 -4.50 29.36 -13.96
CA TRP A 70 -5.92 29.05 -14.06
C TRP A 70 -6.41 27.99 -13.09
N ALA A 71 -5.60 26.95 -12.82
CA ALA A 71 -5.92 25.93 -11.82
C ALA A 71 -6.04 26.51 -10.39
N LEU A 72 -5.25 27.53 -10.04
CA LEU A 72 -5.38 28.24 -8.75
C LEU A 72 -6.71 29.00 -8.66
N VAL A 73 -7.17 29.62 -9.76
CA VAL A 73 -8.48 30.26 -9.82
C VAL A 73 -9.61 29.26 -9.59
N LEU A 74 -9.52 28.05 -10.20
CA LEU A 74 -10.50 26.98 -9.99
C LEU A 74 -10.49 26.46 -8.54
N ALA A 75 -9.31 26.28 -7.96
CA ALA A 75 -9.14 25.85 -6.58
C ALA A 75 -9.69 26.92 -5.60
N ALA A 76 -9.39 28.20 -5.82
CA ALA A 76 -9.91 29.31 -5.04
C ALA A 76 -11.46 29.37 -5.07
N LYS A 77 -12.06 29.18 -6.24
CA LYS A 77 -13.53 29.06 -6.37
C LYS A 77 -14.09 27.92 -5.54
N GLN A 78 -13.41 26.78 -5.50
CA GLN A 78 -13.88 25.60 -4.76
C GLN A 78 -13.92 25.85 -3.24
N ILE A 79 -12.99 26.65 -2.69
CA ILE A 79 -12.94 27.00 -1.26
C ILE A 79 -13.66 28.32 -0.94
N GLY A 80 -14.42 28.90 -1.90
CA GLY A 80 -15.24 30.08 -1.67
C GLY A 80 -14.50 31.41 -1.62
N VAL A 81 -13.22 31.45 -2.06
CA VAL A 81 -12.45 32.71 -2.17
C VAL A 81 -12.97 33.53 -3.34
N THR A 82 -13.19 34.83 -3.12
CA THR A 82 -13.76 35.76 -4.12
C THR A 82 -12.72 36.62 -4.82
N GLU A 83 -11.53 36.78 -4.26
CA GLU A 83 -10.43 37.59 -4.79
C GLU A 83 -9.11 36.82 -4.72
N VAL A 84 -8.26 37.00 -5.72
CA VAL A 84 -6.93 36.34 -5.79
C VAL A 84 -5.84 37.36 -6.12
N PRO A 85 -4.63 37.16 -5.60
CA PRO A 85 -3.50 38.01 -5.98
C PRO A 85 -3.11 37.76 -7.43
N ALA A 86 -2.98 38.83 -8.19
CA ALA A 86 -2.64 38.78 -9.60
C ALA A 86 -1.53 39.80 -9.95
N VAL A 87 -0.69 39.40 -10.90
CA VAL A 87 0.28 40.28 -11.53
C VAL A 87 -0.13 40.46 -12.98
N SER A 88 -0.21 41.74 -13.44
CA SER A 88 -0.61 42.07 -14.81
C SER A 88 0.58 42.19 -15.74
N VAL A 89 0.45 41.60 -16.92
CA VAL A 89 1.41 41.75 -18.04
C VAL A 89 0.68 42.40 -19.22
N ASN A 90 0.83 43.73 -19.36
CA ASN A 90 0.05 44.51 -20.31
C ASN A 90 0.87 44.95 -21.55
N ASP A 91 2.17 44.69 -21.55
CA ASP A 91 3.13 45.11 -22.53
C ASP A 91 3.49 44.03 -23.59
N LEU A 92 2.81 42.87 -23.51
CA LEU A 92 3.00 41.77 -24.46
C LEU A 92 1.92 41.74 -25.53
N SER A 93 2.34 41.42 -26.75
CA SER A 93 1.45 41.10 -27.85
C SER A 93 0.64 39.82 -27.57
N GLU A 94 -0.46 39.64 -28.32
CA GLU A 94 -1.29 38.41 -28.20
C GLU A 94 -0.46 37.13 -28.48
N ALA A 95 0.49 37.16 -29.40
CA ALA A 95 1.36 36.03 -29.67
C ALA A 95 2.30 35.72 -28.50
N GLU A 96 2.93 36.75 -27.91
CA GLU A 96 3.79 36.61 -26.74
C GLU A 96 3.02 36.14 -25.51
N LEU A 97 1.80 36.62 -25.29
CA LEU A 97 0.94 36.14 -24.18
C LEU A 97 0.63 34.65 -24.31
N ARG A 98 0.35 34.16 -25.52
CA ARG A 98 0.14 32.73 -25.78
C ARG A 98 1.41 31.91 -25.58
N ALA A 99 2.57 32.42 -26.05
CA ALA A 99 3.84 31.76 -25.80
C ALA A 99 4.22 31.74 -24.34
N LEU A 100 4.03 32.86 -23.60
CA LEU A 100 4.25 32.92 -22.14
C LEU A 100 3.36 31.92 -21.40
N ARG A 101 2.08 31.79 -21.75
CA ARG A 101 1.18 30.81 -21.17
C ARG A 101 1.71 29.39 -21.33
N LEU A 102 2.21 29.01 -22.50
CA LEU A 102 2.79 27.71 -22.75
C LEU A 102 4.07 27.50 -21.93
N ALA A 103 4.94 28.51 -21.90
CA ALA A 103 6.21 28.46 -21.15
C ALA A 103 5.97 28.27 -19.63
N LEU A 104 5.07 29.05 -19.00
CA LEU A 104 4.74 28.96 -17.58
C LEU A 104 4.21 27.57 -17.19
N ASN A 105 3.60 26.84 -18.11
CA ASN A 105 3.10 25.50 -17.86
C ASN A 105 4.12 24.41 -18.22
N ARG A 106 5.04 24.64 -19.16
CA ARG A 106 5.90 23.58 -19.70
C ARG A 106 7.26 23.51 -19.01
N LEU A 107 7.85 24.66 -18.67
CA LEU A 107 9.22 24.69 -18.15
C LEU A 107 9.37 23.99 -16.81
N GLY A 108 8.36 24.09 -15.93
CA GLY A 108 8.35 23.35 -14.66
C GLY A 108 8.23 21.83 -14.81
N GLU A 109 7.80 21.35 -15.98
CA GLU A 109 7.65 19.91 -16.24
C GLU A 109 8.94 19.22 -16.65
N ASP A 110 9.97 19.96 -17.04
CA ASP A 110 11.26 19.41 -17.45
C ASP A 110 12.17 19.05 -16.26
N ALA A 111 11.85 19.53 -15.05
CA ALA A 111 12.53 19.16 -13.83
C ALA A 111 12.00 17.80 -13.29
N ALA A 112 12.92 16.98 -12.78
CA ALA A 112 12.60 15.75 -12.08
C ALA A 112 12.91 15.88 -10.57
N TRP A 113 12.15 15.18 -9.74
CA TRP A 113 12.42 15.14 -8.31
C TRP A 113 13.58 14.18 -8.00
N ASP A 114 14.53 14.64 -7.18
CA ASP A 114 15.46 13.72 -6.50
C ASP A 114 14.68 12.98 -5.41
N ARG A 115 14.36 11.71 -5.66
CA ARG A 115 13.53 10.90 -4.76
C ARG A 115 14.18 10.68 -3.39
N LYS A 116 15.51 10.62 -3.32
CA LYS A 116 16.22 10.44 -2.04
C LYS A 116 16.18 11.70 -1.20
N ALA A 117 16.48 12.84 -1.81
CA ALA A 117 16.39 14.13 -1.14
C ALA A 117 14.96 14.44 -0.70
N LEU A 118 13.97 14.13 -1.54
CA LEU A 118 12.55 14.32 -1.24
C LEU A 118 12.08 13.44 -0.06
N ALA A 119 12.57 12.21 0.06
CA ALA A 119 12.27 11.32 1.19
C ALA A 119 12.83 11.89 2.52
N ILE A 120 14.04 12.43 2.48
CA ILE A 120 14.66 13.10 3.65
C ILE A 120 13.82 14.31 4.04
N GLU A 121 13.46 15.17 3.09
CA GLU A 121 12.64 16.37 3.33
C GLU A 121 11.29 16.01 3.99
N PHE A 122 10.57 15.02 3.48
CA PHE A 122 9.32 14.57 4.09
C PHE A 122 9.54 14.01 5.50
N SER A 123 10.64 13.29 5.74
CA SER A 123 10.96 12.78 7.08
C SER A 123 11.24 13.91 8.06
N GLU A 124 11.97 14.93 7.65
CA GLU A 124 12.27 16.11 8.45
C GLU A 124 11.01 16.93 8.76
N VAL A 125 10.13 17.12 7.77
CA VAL A 125 8.84 17.81 7.96
C VAL A 125 7.98 17.08 8.99
N LEU A 126 7.89 15.74 8.91
CA LEU A 126 7.14 14.94 9.90
C LEU A 126 7.76 14.94 11.30
N GLN A 127 9.09 15.10 11.41
CA GLN A 127 9.74 15.27 12.72
C GLN A 127 9.42 16.63 13.35
N LEU A 128 9.31 17.68 12.53
CA LEU A 128 8.99 19.03 12.99
C LEU A 128 7.50 19.19 13.34
N GLU A 129 6.61 18.63 12.53
CA GLU A 129 5.16 18.70 12.71
C GLU A 129 4.51 17.36 12.34
N PRO A 130 4.40 16.41 13.28
CA PRO A 130 3.90 15.03 13.00
C PRO A 130 2.46 14.99 12.46
N ASP A 131 1.64 15.97 12.79
CA ASP A 131 0.23 16.05 12.41
C ASP A 131 0.00 16.83 11.09
N LEU A 132 1.07 17.27 10.42
CA LEU A 132 0.94 17.98 9.15
C LEU A 132 0.46 17.03 8.06
N ASP A 133 -0.65 17.40 7.43
CA ASP A 133 -1.12 16.70 6.22
C ASP A 133 -0.17 16.98 5.04
N LEU A 134 0.71 16.02 4.75
CA LEU A 134 1.69 16.11 3.66
C LEU A 134 1.05 16.16 2.26
N GLU A 135 -0.23 15.75 2.09
CA GLU A 135 -0.91 15.89 0.79
C GLU A 135 -1.10 17.36 0.38
N THR A 136 -1.04 18.29 1.34
CA THR A 136 -1.03 19.74 1.09
C THR A 136 0.17 20.20 0.26
N SER A 137 1.26 19.42 0.24
CA SER A 137 2.43 19.63 -0.62
C SER A 137 2.14 19.33 -2.11
N GLY A 138 0.98 18.71 -2.43
CA GLY A 138 0.60 18.32 -3.78
C GLY A 138 1.00 16.90 -4.17
N PHE A 139 1.82 16.21 -3.39
CA PHE A 139 2.07 14.78 -3.55
C PHE A 139 0.86 13.96 -3.09
N GLY A 140 0.69 12.75 -3.64
CA GLY A 140 -0.34 11.84 -3.14
C GLY A 140 0.16 11.05 -1.95
N ILE A 141 -0.73 10.68 -1.03
CA ILE A 141 -0.35 9.91 0.16
C ILE A 141 0.45 8.64 -0.17
N THR A 142 0.06 7.91 -1.20
CA THR A 142 0.76 6.69 -1.65
C THR A 142 2.17 6.99 -2.19
N GLU A 143 2.36 8.15 -2.83
CA GLU A 143 3.67 8.58 -3.33
C GLU A 143 4.58 8.96 -2.16
N ILE A 144 4.07 9.69 -1.18
CA ILE A 144 4.77 10.06 0.06
C ILE A 144 5.16 8.80 0.83
N GLU A 145 4.23 7.88 1.04
CA GLU A 145 4.50 6.60 1.69
C GLU A 145 5.61 5.81 0.98
N SER A 146 5.55 5.73 -0.37
CA SER A 146 6.60 5.05 -1.16
C SER A 146 7.97 5.72 -1.06
N LEU A 147 8.03 7.03 -0.85
CA LEU A 147 9.28 7.77 -0.66
C LEU A 147 9.85 7.54 0.73
N LEU A 148 9.03 7.63 1.76
CA LEU A 148 9.44 7.45 3.15
C LEU A 148 9.88 6.00 3.46
N ASP A 149 9.35 5.02 2.75
CA ASP A 149 9.62 3.60 2.95
C ASP A 149 10.89 3.09 2.24
N ALA A 150 11.51 3.88 1.39
CA ALA A 150 12.68 3.47 0.59
C ALA A 150 13.94 3.10 1.41
N GLY A 151 13.88 3.09 2.74
CA GLY A 151 15.03 2.86 3.64
C GLY A 151 14.88 1.77 4.70
N GLY A 152 13.70 1.18 4.87
CA GLY A 152 13.50 0.15 5.90
C GLY A 152 14.13 -1.19 5.49
N LYS A 153 15.07 -1.70 6.27
CA LYS A 153 15.56 -3.09 6.13
C LYS A 153 14.57 -4.01 6.83
N GLU A 154 14.13 -5.06 6.15
CA GLU A 154 13.31 -6.09 6.76
C GLU A 154 14.04 -6.72 7.95
N GLN A 155 13.34 -6.83 9.08
CA GLN A 155 13.89 -7.51 10.24
C GLN A 155 13.78 -9.03 10.05
N PRO A 156 14.84 -9.80 10.35
CA PRO A 156 14.80 -11.24 10.25
C PRO A 156 13.73 -11.81 11.20
N LEU A 157 13.05 -12.87 10.73
CA LEU A 157 12.13 -13.62 11.58
C LEU A 157 12.84 -14.10 12.85
N PRO A 158 12.21 -13.98 14.03
CA PRO A 158 12.75 -14.59 15.23
C PRO A 158 12.89 -16.11 15.01
N PRO A 159 13.95 -16.73 15.56
CA PRO A 159 14.10 -18.17 15.49
C PRO A 159 12.91 -18.85 16.15
N ILE A 160 12.37 -19.87 15.46
CA ILE A 160 11.30 -20.69 16.02
C ILE A 160 11.89 -21.57 17.10
N ASP A 161 11.62 -21.26 18.36
CA ASP A 161 11.91 -22.17 19.45
C ASP A 161 10.80 -23.22 19.53
N ALA A 162 11.07 -24.41 19.03
CA ALA A 162 10.14 -25.53 19.06
C ALA A 162 9.85 -26.04 20.50
N ALA A 163 10.68 -25.68 21.47
CA ALA A 163 10.50 -26.02 22.87
C ALA A 163 9.72 -24.98 23.67
N ALA A 164 9.43 -23.81 23.09
CA ALA A 164 8.71 -22.75 23.77
C ALA A 164 7.23 -23.16 24.00
N THR A 165 6.72 -22.84 25.18
CA THR A 165 5.33 -23.09 25.54
C THR A 165 4.38 -22.31 24.63
N VAL A 166 3.42 -22.99 24.01
CA VAL A 166 2.35 -22.37 23.21
C VAL A 166 1.39 -21.65 24.13
N VAL A 167 1.10 -20.39 23.84
CA VAL A 167 0.23 -19.51 24.64
C VAL A 167 -1.17 -19.44 24.05
N THR A 168 -1.26 -19.37 22.73
CA THR A 168 -2.52 -19.28 21.99
C THR A 168 -3.25 -20.62 21.94
N GLN A 169 -4.57 -20.58 21.97
CA GLN A 169 -5.45 -21.73 21.77
C GLN A 169 -6.38 -21.47 20.58
N LEU A 170 -6.90 -22.55 20.00
CA LEU A 170 -7.90 -22.44 18.94
C LEU A 170 -9.14 -21.69 19.48
N GLY A 171 -9.59 -20.67 18.74
CA GLY A 171 -10.68 -19.78 19.15
C GLY A 171 -10.21 -18.46 19.80
N ASP A 172 -8.93 -18.35 20.17
CA ASP A 172 -8.41 -17.11 20.75
C ASP A 172 -8.37 -15.99 19.71
N LEU A 173 -8.82 -14.80 20.12
CA LEU A 173 -8.67 -13.54 19.39
C LEU A 173 -7.69 -12.64 20.15
N TRP A 174 -6.64 -12.23 19.46
CA TRP A 174 -5.63 -11.32 19.96
C TRP A 174 -5.74 -9.94 19.31
N VAL A 175 -5.62 -8.88 20.11
CA VAL A 175 -5.62 -7.48 19.69
C VAL A 175 -4.19 -6.94 19.83
N LEU A 176 -3.66 -6.40 18.72
CA LEU A 176 -2.30 -5.91 18.55
C LEU A 176 -2.33 -4.45 18.09
N GLY A 177 -2.52 -3.50 19.01
CA GLY A 177 -2.89 -2.13 18.63
C GLY A 177 -4.20 -2.14 17.83
N ASP A 178 -4.17 -1.66 16.60
CA ASP A 178 -5.32 -1.66 15.68
C ASP A 178 -5.47 -2.95 14.85
N HIS A 179 -4.55 -3.91 15.02
CA HIS A 179 -4.57 -5.18 14.30
C HIS A 179 -5.25 -6.28 15.10
N ARG A 180 -5.70 -7.35 14.42
CA ARG A 180 -6.34 -8.51 15.05
C ARG A 180 -5.79 -9.80 14.46
N VAL A 181 -5.52 -10.78 15.33
CA VAL A 181 -5.11 -12.12 14.95
C VAL A 181 -6.06 -13.11 15.59
N PHE A 182 -6.73 -13.91 14.79
CA PHE A 182 -7.66 -14.94 15.23
C PHE A 182 -7.08 -16.34 14.99
N CYS A 183 -7.00 -17.15 16.03
CA CYS A 183 -6.60 -18.55 15.90
C CYS A 183 -7.80 -19.39 15.48
N GLY A 184 -7.95 -19.64 14.16
CA GLY A 184 -9.14 -20.33 13.64
C GLY A 184 -9.02 -20.76 12.20
N ASP A 185 -10.09 -21.37 11.70
CA ASP A 185 -10.15 -21.96 10.36
C ASP A 185 -10.66 -20.94 9.32
N ALA A 186 -9.91 -20.73 8.25
CA ALA A 186 -10.28 -19.90 7.11
C ALA A 186 -11.48 -20.44 6.30
N LEU A 187 -11.89 -21.67 6.51
CA LEU A 187 -13.08 -22.26 5.89
C LEU A 187 -14.35 -22.05 6.72
N SER A 188 -14.23 -21.46 7.92
CA SER A 188 -15.37 -21.13 8.77
C SER A 188 -15.74 -19.66 8.66
N GLY A 189 -16.98 -19.34 8.28
CA GLY A 189 -17.50 -17.97 8.29
C GLY A 189 -17.45 -17.31 9.68
N GLU A 190 -17.53 -18.10 10.75
CA GLU A 190 -17.38 -17.61 12.12
C GLU A 190 -16.00 -16.95 12.33
N SER A 191 -14.92 -17.52 11.79
CA SER A 191 -13.57 -16.96 11.90
C SER A 191 -13.49 -15.54 11.35
N TYR A 192 -14.13 -15.30 10.20
CA TYR A 192 -14.19 -13.94 9.60
C TYR A 192 -15.03 -12.99 10.46
N GLY A 193 -16.17 -13.45 10.97
CA GLY A 193 -16.99 -12.66 11.88
C GLY A 193 -16.25 -12.28 13.17
N ARG A 194 -15.49 -13.22 13.75
CA ARG A 194 -14.68 -12.98 14.96
C ARG A 194 -13.58 -11.96 14.72
N VAL A 195 -12.81 -12.10 13.64
CA VAL A 195 -11.65 -11.21 13.38
C VAL A 195 -12.06 -9.84 12.87
N LEU A 196 -13.09 -9.74 12.04
CA LEU A 196 -13.54 -8.49 11.43
C LEU A 196 -14.58 -7.74 12.29
N GLY A 197 -15.40 -8.48 13.07
CA GLY A 197 -16.52 -7.88 13.76
C GLY A 197 -17.54 -7.30 12.79
N ASN A 198 -17.82 -6.00 12.91
CA ASN A 198 -18.76 -5.29 12.01
C ASN A 198 -18.03 -4.62 10.80
N GLU A 199 -16.73 -4.80 10.69
CA GLU A 199 -15.95 -4.17 9.62
C GLU A 199 -15.92 -5.04 8.37
N LYS A 200 -15.63 -4.42 7.22
CA LYS A 200 -15.41 -5.09 5.95
C LYS A 200 -13.97 -4.91 5.51
N ALA A 201 -13.37 -5.96 4.96
CA ALA A 201 -12.04 -5.86 4.37
C ALA A 201 -12.06 -4.97 3.12
N GLU A 202 -11.13 -4.04 3.04
CA GLU A 202 -10.94 -3.16 1.88
C GLU A 202 -10.05 -3.84 0.82
N MET A 203 -9.20 -4.75 1.26
CA MET A 203 -8.28 -5.53 0.42
C MET A 203 -7.94 -6.84 1.11
N MET A 204 -7.63 -7.88 0.36
CA MET A 204 -7.12 -9.15 0.86
C MET A 204 -5.82 -9.54 0.15
N PHE A 205 -4.86 -10.05 0.93
CA PHE A 205 -3.72 -10.79 0.42
C PHE A 205 -3.69 -12.16 1.06
N ALA A 206 -3.75 -13.23 0.26
CA ALA A 206 -3.87 -14.59 0.76
C ALA A 206 -2.86 -15.53 0.10
N ASP A 207 -2.26 -16.41 0.90
CA ASP A 207 -1.35 -17.48 0.47
C ASP A 207 -1.85 -18.83 0.97
N PRO A 208 -2.94 -19.38 0.38
CA PRO A 208 -3.52 -20.64 0.83
C PRO A 208 -2.53 -21.78 0.64
N ARG A 209 -2.16 -22.46 1.73
CA ARG A 209 -1.30 -23.66 1.70
C ARG A 209 -2.07 -24.87 1.18
N TYR A 210 -2.11 -24.98 -0.11
CA TYR A 210 -2.89 -25.98 -0.83
C TYR A 210 -2.29 -27.40 -0.83
N TYR A 211 -1.03 -27.55 -0.40
CA TYR A 211 -0.22 -28.76 -0.62
C TYR A 211 0.36 -29.44 0.60
N ALA A 212 0.11 -28.97 1.80
CA ALA A 212 0.85 -29.43 2.96
C ALA A 212 0.69 -30.93 3.32
N ALA A 213 -0.05 -31.72 2.52
CA ALA A 213 -0.36 -33.08 2.89
C ALA A 213 0.05 -34.18 1.91
N VAL A 214 0.66 -33.88 0.73
CA VAL A 214 0.90 -34.95 -0.28
C VAL A 214 2.27 -35.61 -0.18
N ASP A 215 3.30 -34.96 0.34
CA ASP A 215 4.68 -35.46 0.22
C ASP A 215 5.41 -35.82 1.52
N GLY A 216 4.73 -36.13 2.61
CA GLY A 216 5.43 -36.65 3.81
C GLY A 216 6.59 -35.78 4.37
N HIS A 217 6.84 -34.60 3.76
CA HIS A 217 7.83 -33.62 4.18
C HIS A 217 7.19 -32.38 4.81
N ALA A 218 6.08 -32.56 5.51
CA ALA A 218 5.65 -31.56 6.48
C ALA A 218 6.80 -31.37 7.47
N SER A 219 7.30 -30.15 7.57
CA SER A 219 8.24 -29.76 8.60
C SER A 219 7.74 -30.33 9.92
N GLY A 220 8.56 -31.06 10.66
CA GLY A 220 8.22 -31.93 11.79
C GLY A 220 7.40 -31.33 12.95
N LEU A 221 6.89 -30.11 12.82
CA LEU A 221 6.00 -29.43 13.77
C LEU A 221 4.50 -29.52 13.41
N ALA A 222 4.16 -29.68 12.13
CA ALA A 222 2.77 -29.86 11.68
C ALA A 222 2.28 -31.31 11.74
N ALA A 223 3.15 -32.28 12.03
CA ALA A 223 2.82 -33.70 12.10
C ALA A 223 2.16 -34.11 13.43
N MET A 224 2.07 -33.23 14.42
CA MET A 224 1.44 -33.50 15.69
C MET A 224 -0.03 -33.10 15.69
N LYS A 225 -0.91 -34.10 15.45
CA LYS A 225 -2.29 -34.15 15.88
C LYS A 225 -3.34 -33.20 15.30
N HIS A 226 -3.44 -33.08 13.99
CA HIS A 226 -4.73 -32.64 13.40
C HIS A 226 -5.21 -33.64 12.35
N GLY A 227 -5.83 -34.72 12.79
CA GLY A 227 -6.28 -35.84 11.98
C GLY A 227 -7.38 -35.55 10.94
N ASN A 228 -7.89 -34.32 10.83
CA ASN A 228 -8.93 -33.95 9.88
C ASN A 228 -8.48 -32.96 8.78
N PHE A 229 -7.40 -32.21 8.97
CA PHE A 229 -6.88 -31.29 7.94
C PHE A 229 -6.01 -31.99 6.90
N ALA A 230 -5.33 -33.07 7.29
CA ALA A 230 -4.51 -33.88 6.40
C ALA A 230 -5.33 -34.66 5.36
N ALA A 231 -6.58 -34.97 5.65
CA ALA A 231 -7.46 -35.73 4.77
C ALA A 231 -7.95 -34.94 3.54
N ALA A 232 -8.09 -33.63 3.65
CA ALA A 232 -8.59 -32.77 2.56
C ALA A 232 -7.56 -32.55 1.42
N SER A 233 -6.29 -32.83 1.66
CA SER A 233 -5.21 -32.52 0.71
C SER A 233 -4.81 -33.66 -0.21
N SER A 234 -5.20 -34.91 0.08
CA SER A 234 -4.94 -36.08 -0.75
C SER A 234 -6.11 -36.46 -1.67
N GLU A 235 -7.23 -35.72 -1.57
CA GLU A 235 -8.48 -36.10 -2.22
C GLU A 235 -8.70 -35.45 -3.59
N LEU A 236 -9.54 -36.10 -4.39
CA LEU A 236 -10.03 -35.81 -5.73
C LEU A 236 -10.13 -34.31 -6.10
N PRO A 237 -10.06 -33.94 -7.40
CA PRO A 237 -10.22 -32.56 -7.91
C PRO A 237 -11.48 -31.84 -7.38
N SER A 238 -12.53 -32.58 -7.00
CA SER A 238 -13.77 -32.06 -6.44
C SER A 238 -13.61 -31.50 -5.01
N ALA A 239 -12.82 -32.15 -4.15
CA ALA A 239 -12.58 -31.66 -2.77
C ALA A 239 -11.72 -30.39 -2.78
N LYS A 240 -10.78 -30.32 -3.70
CA LYS A 240 -9.92 -29.13 -3.93
C LYS A 240 -10.73 -27.94 -4.40
N SER A 241 -11.66 -28.13 -5.33
CA SER A 241 -12.57 -27.08 -5.79
C SER A 241 -13.50 -26.62 -4.65
N GLY A 242 -13.94 -27.52 -3.78
CA GLY A 242 -14.75 -27.22 -2.60
C GLY A 242 -14.05 -26.30 -1.60
N PHE A 243 -12.78 -26.58 -1.31
CA PHE A 243 -11.94 -25.72 -0.45
C PHE A 243 -11.85 -24.30 -0.99
N LEU A 244 -11.48 -24.12 -2.26
CA LEU A 244 -11.34 -22.79 -2.88
C LEU A 244 -12.67 -22.04 -2.92
N LYS A 245 -13.78 -22.72 -3.27
CA LYS A 245 -15.11 -22.10 -3.29
C LYS A 245 -15.56 -21.63 -1.92
N ALA A 246 -15.37 -22.45 -0.87
CA ALA A 246 -15.71 -22.08 0.50
C ALA A 246 -14.90 -20.86 0.97
N PHE A 247 -13.58 -20.90 0.78
CA PHE A 247 -12.69 -19.78 1.09
C PHE A 247 -13.10 -18.50 0.35
N PHE A 248 -13.28 -18.56 -0.99
CA PHE A 248 -13.64 -17.38 -1.79
C PHE A 248 -14.99 -16.80 -1.39
N SER A 249 -15.97 -17.66 -1.11
CA SER A 249 -17.30 -17.25 -0.69
C SER A 249 -17.27 -16.46 0.63
N HIS A 250 -16.53 -16.98 1.63
CA HIS A 250 -16.38 -16.27 2.89
C HIS A 250 -15.58 -14.97 2.71
N ALA A 251 -14.41 -15.03 2.05
CA ALA A 251 -13.59 -13.84 1.83
C ALA A 251 -14.35 -12.73 1.11
N ALA A 252 -15.09 -13.04 0.06
CA ALA A 252 -15.91 -12.06 -0.68
C ALA A 252 -17.05 -11.50 0.18
N SER A 253 -17.74 -12.37 0.96
CA SER A 253 -18.87 -11.93 1.80
C SER A 253 -18.46 -10.97 2.92
N TYR A 254 -17.22 -11.06 3.40
CA TYR A 254 -16.67 -10.23 4.46
C TYR A 254 -15.84 -9.05 3.94
N SER A 255 -15.76 -8.85 2.63
CA SER A 255 -15.08 -7.73 2.00
C SER A 255 -16.06 -6.65 1.53
N ALA A 256 -15.56 -5.44 1.36
CA ALA A 256 -16.31 -4.32 0.79
C ALA A 256 -16.51 -4.53 -0.71
N GLY A 257 -17.57 -3.94 -1.28
CA GLY A 257 -17.71 -3.87 -2.72
C GLY A 257 -16.54 -3.11 -3.34
N GLY A 258 -15.96 -3.64 -4.41
CA GLY A 258 -14.74 -3.10 -5.02
C GLY A 258 -13.43 -3.55 -4.39
N ALA A 259 -13.43 -4.29 -3.28
CA ALA A 259 -12.21 -4.82 -2.68
C ALA A 259 -11.39 -5.65 -3.67
N ILE A 260 -10.07 -5.49 -3.66
CA ILE A 260 -9.14 -6.31 -4.47
C ILE A 260 -8.56 -7.42 -3.62
N HIS A 261 -8.65 -8.64 -4.14
CA HIS A 261 -8.10 -9.84 -3.53
C HIS A 261 -6.90 -10.34 -4.33
N PHE A 262 -5.72 -10.37 -3.72
CA PHE A 262 -4.51 -10.99 -4.24
C PHE A 262 -4.38 -12.38 -3.65
N ILE A 263 -4.31 -13.40 -4.50
CA ILE A 263 -4.29 -14.79 -4.06
C ILE A 263 -3.14 -15.53 -4.74
N SER A 264 -2.17 -15.97 -3.95
CA SER A 264 -1.04 -16.75 -4.44
C SER A 264 -1.45 -18.16 -4.81
N MET A 265 -0.91 -18.67 -5.92
CA MET A 265 -1.08 -20.05 -6.35
C MET A 265 0.06 -20.49 -7.24
N ASP A 266 0.44 -21.76 -7.19
CA ASP A 266 1.35 -22.29 -8.18
C ASP A 266 0.64 -22.53 -9.53
N TRP A 267 1.42 -22.55 -10.61
CA TRP A 267 0.90 -22.70 -11.97
C TRP A 267 0.16 -24.02 -12.22
N LYS A 268 0.46 -25.10 -11.47
CA LYS A 268 -0.17 -26.42 -11.64
C LYS A 268 -1.65 -26.41 -11.29
N HIS A 269 -2.07 -25.47 -10.43
CA HIS A 269 -3.45 -25.36 -9.93
C HIS A 269 -4.16 -24.11 -10.44
N MET A 270 -3.59 -23.47 -11.47
CA MET A 270 -4.19 -22.31 -12.12
C MET A 270 -5.62 -22.61 -12.62
N LYS A 271 -5.86 -23.80 -13.16
CA LYS A 271 -7.17 -24.20 -13.68
C LYS A 271 -8.21 -24.25 -12.55
N GLU A 272 -7.88 -24.91 -11.45
CA GLU A 272 -8.76 -25.05 -10.29
C GLU A 272 -9.07 -23.69 -9.67
N MET A 273 -8.07 -22.81 -9.58
CA MET A 273 -8.21 -21.43 -9.11
C MET A 273 -9.25 -20.66 -9.93
N VAL A 274 -9.08 -20.62 -11.25
CA VAL A 274 -9.97 -19.85 -12.15
C VAL A 274 -11.38 -20.44 -12.15
N VAL A 275 -11.52 -21.77 -12.18
CA VAL A 275 -12.85 -22.41 -12.14
C VAL A 275 -13.57 -22.14 -10.82
N ALA A 276 -12.88 -22.24 -9.67
CA ALA A 276 -13.49 -21.97 -8.39
C ALA A 276 -13.86 -20.49 -8.20
N ALA A 277 -13.05 -19.59 -8.73
CA ALA A 277 -13.26 -18.14 -8.60
C ALA A 277 -14.40 -17.61 -9.46
N LYS A 278 -14.72 -18.28 -10.58
CA LYS A 278 -15.65 -17.80 -11.61
C LYS A 278 -17.05 -17.48 -11.08
N GLU A 279 -17.57 -18.30 -10.16
CA GLU A 279 -18.92 -18.13 -9.60
C GLU A 279 -19.00 -16.96 -8.60
N ILE A 280 -17.87 -16.58 -7.97
CA ILE A 280 -17.82 -15.61 -6.88
C ILE A 280 -17.33 -14.25 -7.37
N TYR A 281 -16.25 -14.25 -8.17
CA TYR A 281 -15.60 -13.03 -8.64
C TYR A 281 -15.82 -12.74 -10.12
N GLY A 282 -16.25 -13.74 -10.93
CA GLY A 282 -16.23 -13.67 -12.39
C GLY A 282 -14.83 -13.95 -12.94
N GLU A 283 -14.42 -13.19 -13.96
CA GLU A 283 -13.09 -13.32 -14.53
C GLU A 283 -12.02 -12.64 -13.66
N PRO A 284 -10.78 -13.16 -13.65
CA PRO A 284 -9.66 -12.47 -12.98
C PRO A 284 -9.50 -11.05 -13.53
N LYS A 285 -9.22 -10.10 -12.64
CA LYS A 285 -8.97 -8.73 -13.04
C LYS A 285 -7.55 -8.56 -13.62
N ASP A 286 -6.60 -9.29 -13.06
CA ASP A 286 -5.20 -9.34 -13.53
C ASP A 286 -4.54 -10.62 -13.03
N LEU A 287 -3.31 -10.87 -13.52
CA LEU A 287 -2.42 -11.93 -13.06
C LEU A 287 -1.03 -11.34 -12.89
N CYS A 288 -0.54 -11.30 -11.65
CA CYS A 288 0.82 -10.88 -11.35
C CYS A 288 1.75 -12.09 -11.27
N ILE A 289 2.99 -11.89 -11.69
CA ILE A 289 4.05 -12.91 -11.65
C ILE A 289 5.11 -12.42 -10.66
N TRP A 290 5.21 -13.08 -9.51
CA TRP A 290 6.30 -12.80 -8.59
C TRP A 290 7.54 -13.59 -8.97
N THR A 291 8.66 -12.92 -9.30
CA THR A 291 9.97 -13.52 -9.57
C THR A 291 10.78 -13.57 -8.27
N LYS A 292 11.29 -14.77 -7.94
CA LYS A 292 11.90 -15.05 -6.62
C LYS A 292 13.41 -14.80 -6.56
N GLY A 293 14.03 -14.43 -7.69
CA GLY A 293 15.48 -14.29 -7.82
C GLY A 293 16.23 -15.63 -7.88
N GLU A 294 15.85 -16.60 -7.04
CA GLU A 294 16.44 -17.95 -7.02
C GLU A 294 15.48 -18.99 -7.58
N ALA A 295 16.01 -19.92 -8.35
CA ALA A 295 15.24 -21.03 -8.91
C ALA A 295 15.14 -22.19 -7.91
N SER A 296 13.98 -22.81 -7.82
CA SER A 296 13.76 -24.05 -7.05
C SER A 296 14.02 -25.27 -7.94
N PRO A 297 14.37 -26.44 -7.41
CA PRO A 297 14.47 -27.68 -8.19
C PRO A 297 13.16 -27.96 -8.94
N GLY A 298 13.26 -28.35 -10.21
CA GLY A 298 12.11 -28.67 -11.07
C GLY A 298 12.44 -29.82 -12.03
N LEU A 299 11.40 -30.37 -12.68
CA LEU A 299 11.54 -31.52 -13.56
C LEU A 299 12.18 -31.18 -14.91
N LEU A 300 11.67 -30.13 -15.59
CA LEU A 300 12.17 -29.70 -16.91
C LEU A 300 12.89 -28.34 -16.79
N TYR A 301 12.21 -27.37 -16.17
CA TYR A 301 12.79 -26.07 -15.87
C TYR A 301 12.79 -25.84 -14.36
N HIS A 302 13.75 -25.06 -13.87
CA HIS A 302 13.80 -24.62 -12.48
C HIS A 302 12.83 -23.47 -12.27
N PRO A 303 11.70 -23.67 -11.57
CA PRO A 303 10.73 -22.59 -11.36
C PRO A 303 11.32 -21.49 -10.46
N SER A 304 11.31 -20.27 -10.96
CA SER A 304 11.76 -19.07 -10.26
C SER A 304 10.64 -18.07 -10.02
N HIS A 305 9.40 -18.45 -10.23
CA HIS A 305 8.25 -17.59 -10.11
C HIS A 305 7.09 -18.24 -9.35
N GLU A 306 6.14 -17.39 -8.95
CA GLU A 306 4.84 -17.77 -8.40
C GLU A 306 3.77 -16.86 -8.99
N LEU A 307 2.54 -17.37 -9.14
CA LEU A 307 1.41 -16.62 -9.68
C LEU A 307 0.62 -15.98 -8.55
N ILE A 308 0.21 -14.73 -8.75
CA ILE A 308 -0.67 -14.00 -7.83
C ILE A 308 -1.90 -13.55 -8.63
N PHE A 309 -3.00 -14.25 -8.44
CA PHE A 309 -4.28 -13.94 -9.08
C PHE A 309 -4.89 -12.71 -8.42
N VAL A 310 -5.40 -11.79 -9.24
CA VAL A 310 -6.04 -10.56 -8.80
C VAL A 310 -7.53 -10.64 -9.13
N PHE A 311 -8.37 -10.66 -8.09
CA PHE A 311 -9.82 -10.66 -8.23
C PHE A 311 -10.42 -9.38 -7.65
N LYS A 312 -11.63 -9.05 -8.08
CA LYS A 312 -12.40 -7.92 -7.54
C LYS A 312 -13.74 -8.39 -6.98
N VAL A 313 -14.09 -7.93 -5.80
CA VAL A 313 -15.37 -8.22 -5.17
C VAL A 313 -16.46 -7.31 -5.73
N GLY A 314 -17.52 -7.90 -6.28
CA GLY A 314 -18.68 -7.17 -6.78
C GLY A 314 -18.38 -6.19 -7.91
N ASN A 315 -19.32 -5.25 -8.14
CA ASN A 315 -19.25 -4.34 -9.28
C ASN A 315 -18.78 -2.93 -8.93
N ASP A 316 -18.62 -2.60 -7.66
CA ASP A 316 -18.22 -1.27 -7.21
C ASP A 316 -16.83 -0.88 -7.72
N ALA A 317 -16.53 0.42 -7.71
CA ALA A 317 -15.21 0.92 -8.08
C ALA A 317 -14.18 0.45 -7.06
N HIS A 318 -13.06 -0.10 -7.53
CA HIS A 318 -11.93 -0.47 -6.69
C HIS A 318 -11.00 0.72 -6.44
N ILE A 319 -10.28 0.69 -5.33
CA ILE A 319 -9.18 1.61 -5.08
C ILE A 319 -8.04 1.23 -6.03
N ASN A 320 -7.53 2.22 -6.77
CA ASN A 320 -6.41 2.05 -7.68
C ASN A 320 -5.40 3.19 -7.49
N ASN A 321 -4.34 2.89 -6.73
CA ASN A 321 -3.23 3.82 -6.48
C ASN A 321 -2.05 3.58 -7.44
N VAL A 322 -2.17 2.62 -8.38
CA VAL A 322 -1.18 2.31 -9.44
C VAL A 322 -1.36 3.21 -10.66
N ALA A 323 -2.22 4.23 -10.59
CA ALA A 323 -2.63 5.03 -11.74
C ALA A 323 -1.48 5.29 -12.73
N VAL A 324 -1.68 4.89 -13.99
CA VAL A 324 -0.75 5.11 -15.09
C VAL A 324 -0.67 6.63 -15.36
N GLY A 325 0.52 7.23 -15.23
CA GLY A 325 0.72 8.64 -15.47
C GLY A 325 1.93 9.20 -14.71
N ARG A 326 2.21 10.52 -14.85
CA ARG A 326 3.39 11.17 -14.26
C ARG A 326 3.51 11.03 -12.75
N ASN A 327 2.41 10.82 -12.04
CA ASN A 327 2.36 10.76 -10.57
C ASN A 327 1.93 9.37 -10.04
N GLY A 328 1.79 8.36 -10.92
CA GLY A 328 1.46 6.99 -10.51
C GLY A 328 2.71 6.19 -10.14
N ARG A 329 2.52 5.08 -9.39
CA ARG A 329 3.61 4.17 -9.02
C ARG A 329 4.20 3.42 -10.22
N GLN A 330 3.55 3.45 -11.39
CA GLN A 330 3.98 2.82 -12.66
C GLN A 330 4.43 1.36 -12.48
N ARG A 331 3.68 0.58 -11.70
CA ARG A 331 4.00 -0.83 -11.48
C ARG A 331 3.55 -1.69 -12.66
N THR A 332 4.33 -2.70 -12.96
CA THR A 332 3.97 -3.77 -13.89
C THR A 332 3.39 -4.96 -13.13
N ASN A 333 2.79 -5.91 -13.82
CA ASN A 333 2.34 -7.17 -13.23
C ASN A 333 3.45 -8.24 -13.12
N VAL A 334 4.70 -7.87 -13.40
CA VAL A 334 5.89 -8.68 -13.05
C VAL A 334 6.54 -8.06 -11.83
N TRP A 335 6.54 -8.78 -10.72
CA TRP A 335 7.00 -8.35 -9.42
C TRP A 335 8.32 -9.01 -9.06
N ASP A 336 9.38 -8.22 -9.04
CA ASP A 336 10.73 -8.70 -8.75
C ASP A 336 11.11 -8.40 -7.29
N TYR A 337 10.94 -9.42 -6.44
CA TYR A 337 11.27 -9.36 -5.02
C TYR A 337 12.04 -10.63 -4.64
N ALA A 338 13.21 -10.49 -4.04
CA ALA A 338 13.97 -11.62 -3.56
C ALA A 338 13.17 -12.45 -2.55
N SER A 339 13.19 -13.76 -2.71
CA SER A 339 12.63 -14.67 -1.69
C SER A 339 13.39 -14.51 -0.39
N GLU A 340 12.70 -14.28 0.72
CA GLU A 340 13.32 -14.38 2.01
C GLU A 340 13.61 -15.83 2.31
N VAL A 341 14.89 -16.16 2.29
CA VAL A 341 15.36 -17.36 2.95
C VAL A 341 15.24 -17.06 4.44
N ALA A 342 14.42 -17.82 5.16
CA ALA A 342 14.42 -17.74 6.62
C ALA A 342 15.88 -17.84 7.10
N LEU A 343 16.44 -16.72 7.50
CA LEU A 343 17.88 -16.50 7.80
C LEU A 343 18.38 -17.26 9.04
N ASN A 344 17.66 -18.31 9.47
CA ASN A 344 17.98 -19.08 10.66
C ASN A 344 18.53 -20.47 10.37
N SER A 345 19.40 -20.63 9.39
CA SER A 345 20.27 -21.79 9.39
C SER A 345 21.64 -21.48 10.01
N THR A 346 21.68 -21.05 11.27
CA THR A 346 22.90 -21.19 12.09
C THR A 346 23.17 -22.65 12.44
N THR A 347 22.22 -23.55 12.25
CA THR A 347 22.44 -25.00 12.22
C THR A 347 22.81 -25.40 10.80
N LYS A 348 24.08 -25.73 10.59
CA LYS A 348 24.67 -26.35 9.39
C LYS A 348 24.08 -27.76 9.12
N GLY A 349 22.76 -27.87 9.03
CA GLY A 349 22.06 -29.11 8.69
C GLY A 349 21.35 -28.94 7.35
N LYS A 350 21.77 -29.72 6.32
CA LYS A 350 21.19 -29.72 4.96
C LYS A 350 19.71 -30.08 4.89
N ASN A 351 19.00 -30.30 6.01
CA ASN A 351 17.63 -30.79 6.08
C ASN A 351 16.68 -29.93 6.93
N ALA A 352 17.01 -28.67 7.25
CA ALA A 352 16.04 -27.79 7.91
C ALA A 352 14.93 -27.43 6.90
N PRO A 353 13.63 -27.57 7.25
CA PRO A 353 12.53 -27.20 6.39
C PRO A 353 12.58 -25.68 6.17
N ARG A 354 12.87 -25.28 4.93
CA ARG A 354 12.87 -23.88 4.51
C ARG A 354 11.43 -23.41 4.39
N SER A 355 10.90 -22.81 5.44
CA SER A 355 9.64 -22.07 5.34
C SER A 355 9.86 -20.87 4.42
N LYS A 356 9.29 -20.89 3.23
CA LYS A 356 9.34 -19.78 2.28
C LYS A 356 8.33 -18.74 2.75
N VAL A 357 8.79 -17.73 3.46
CA VAL A 357 7.97 -16.58 3.86
C VAL A 357 7.91 -15.63 2.67
N LYS A 358 6.73 -15.05 2.41
CA LYS A 358 6.58 -14.04 1.35
C LYS A 358 7.22 -12.72 1.78
N PRO A 359 7.91 -12.02 0.84
CA PRO A 359 8.55 -10.73 1.14
C PRO A 359 7.55 -9.70 1.65
N VAL A 360 7.84 -9.09 2.79
CA VAL A 360 7.01 -8.05 3.40
C VAL A 360 6.89 -6.85 2.46
N ASP A 361 7.96 -6.46 1.78
CA ASP A 361 7.96 -5.34 0.82
C ASP A 361 7.00 -5.58 -0.36
N MET A 362 6.94 -6.81 -0.89
CA MET A 362 6.00 -7.18 -1.95
C MET A 362 4.55 -7.01 -1.50
N ILE A 363 4.25 -7.50 -0.28
CA ILE A 363 2.92 -7.41 0.31
C ILE A 363 2.57 -5.95 0.62
N ALA A 364 3.49 -5.20 1.20
CA ALA A 364 3.30 -3.78 1.50
C ALA A 364 2.97 -2.97 0.24
N ASP A 365 3.66 -3.26 -0.85
CA ASP A 365 3.39 -2.64 -2.13
C ASP A 365 2.01 -2.99 -2.69
N ALA A 366 1.60 -4.26 -2.62
CA ALA A 366 0.25 -4.68 -3.02
C ALA A 366 -0.84 -4.00 -2.15
N ILE A 367 -0.60 -3.89 -0.83
CA ILE A 367 -1.50 -3.20 0.09
C ILE A 367 -1.66 -1.72 -0.29
N ARG A 368 -0.57 -1.02 -0.59
CA ARG A 368 -0.61 0.39 -1.02
C ARG A 368 -1.33 0.57 -2.34
N ASP A 369 -1.19 -0.38 -3.27
CA ASP A 369 -1.79 -0.30 -4.60
C ASP A 369 -3.33 -0.27 -4.55
N CYS A 370 -3.95 -0.96 -3.58
CA CYS A 370 -5.39 -1.22 -3.57
C CYS A 370 -6.11 -0.93 -2.25
N SER A 371 -5.50 -0.15 -1.34
CA SER A 371 -6.11 0.24 -0.07
C SER A 371 -5.79 1.68 0.33
N LYS A 372 -6.49 2.20 1.36
CA LYS A 372 -6.24 3.51 1.98
C LYS A 372 -5.55 3.33 3.33
N PRO A 373 -4.80 4.34 3.83
CA PRO A 373 -4.38 4.38 5.22
C PRO A 373 -5.56 4.16 6.17
N GLY A 374 -5.35 3.35 7.23
CA GLY A 374 -6.40 2.95 8.15
C GLY A 374 -7.39 1.89 7.61
N GLY A 375 -7.31 1.51 6.32
CA GLY A 375 -8.13 0.46 5.73
C GLY A 375 -7.83 -0.93 6.31
N VAL A 376 -8.84 -1.81 6.31
CA VAL A 376 -8.70 -3.18 6.82
C VAL A 376 -8.18 -4.11 5.75
N ILE A 377 -7.06 -4.77 6.04
CA ILE A 377 -6.44 -5.78 5.19
C ILE A 377 -6.71 -7.16 5.78
N LEU A 378 -7.36 -8.02 5.02
CA LEU A 378 -7.67 -9.39 5.40
C LEU A 378 -6.57 -10.35 4.92
N ASP A 379 -6.16 -11.27 5.81
CA ASP A 379 -5.34 -12.42 5.45
C ASP A 379 -5.85 -13.68 6.15
N PRO A 380 -6.57 -14.54 5.45
CA PRO A 380 -7.12 -15.79 6.06
C PRO A 380 -6.08 -16.90 6.24
N PHE A 381 -4.85 -16.74 5.75
CA PHE A 381 -3.78 -17.74 5.80
C PHE A 381 -2.46 -17.11 6.26
N SER A 382 -2.51 -16.45 7.41
CA SER A 382 -1.49 -15.53 7.88
C SER A 382 -0.09 -16.15 8.05
N GLY A 383 -0.02 -17.44 8.37
CA GLY A 383 1.25 -18.10 8.64
C GLY A 383 2.04 -17.37 9.74
N ALA A 384 3.28 -16.97 9.43
CA ALA A 384 4.13 -16.22 10.36
C ALA A 384 3.87 -14.70 10.33
N GLY A 385 2.75 -14.23 9.75
CA GLY A 385 2.28 -12.85 9.88
C GLY A 385 2.91 -11.84 8.92
N SER A 386 3.27 -12.21 7.68
CA SER A 386 3.84 -11.24 6.72
C SER A 386 2.91 -10.08 6.40
N VAL A 387 1.59 -10.33 6.25
CA VAL A 387 0.59 -9.27 6.04
C VAL A 387 0.43 -8.39 7.28
N LEU A 388 0.47 -8.99 8.48
CA LEU A 388 0.43 -8.25 9.75
C LEU A 388 1.60 -7.26 9.84
N ILE A 389 2.82 -7.73 9.56
CA ILE A 389 4.04 -6.91 9.60
C ILE A 389 4.01 -5.83 8.52
N ALA A 390 3.63 -6.16 7.28
CA ALA A 390 3.47 -5.19 6.19
C ALA A 390 2.47 -4.08 6.55
N SER A 391 1.37 -4.43 7.21
CA SER A 391 0.35 -3.48 7.62
C SER A 391 0.82 -2.59 8.78
N ALA A 392 1.44 -3.18 9.81
CA ALA A 392 1.86 -2.48 11.02
C ALA A 392 3.05 -1.55 10.77
N GLU A 393 4.10 -2.06 10.07
CA GLU A 393 5.35 -1.34 9.90
C GLU A 393 5.34 -0.39 8.70
N ARG A 394 4.77 -0.85 7.56
CA ARG A 394 5.06 -0.23 6.28
C ARG A 394 3.93 0.60 5.70
N THR A 395 2.69 0.38 6.12
CA THR A 395 1.57 0.91 5.32
C THR A 395 0.52 1.67 6.12
N LYS A 396 0.61 1.71 7.45
CA LYS A 396 -0.39 2.32 8.32
C LYS A 396 -1.83 1.79 8.04
N ARG A 397 -1.95 0.50 7.67
CA ARG A 397 -3.21 -0.21 7.51
C ARG A 397 -3.44 -1.12 8.69
N ARG A 398 -4.66 -1.60 8.86
CA ARG A 398 -5.04 -2.52 9.95
C ARG A 398 -5.13 -3.93 9.41
N ALA A 399 -4.30 -4.84 9.89
CA ALA A 399 -4.35 -6.24 9.51
C ALA A 399 -5.33 -7.00 10.39
N HIS A 400 -6.28 -7.70 9.78
CA HIS A 400 -7.18 -8.64 10.43
C HIS A 400 -6.92 -10.02 9.83
N VAL A 401 -6.25 -10.89 10.58
CA VAL A 401 -5.67 -12.13 10.04
C VAL A 401 -6.16 -13.37 10.78
N ILE A 402 -6.22 -14.49 10.05
CA ILE A 402 -6.65 -15.80 10.57
C ILE A 402 -5.52 -16.81 10.34
N GLU A 403 -5.23 -17.63 11.34
CA GLU A 403 -4.26 -18.72 11.26
C GLU A 403 -4.71 -19.86 12.18
N PRO A 404 -4.88 -21.09 11.70
CA PRO A 404 -5.32 -22.21 12.52
C PRO A 404 -4.24 -22.81 13.43
N ASP A 405 -2.95 -22.57 13.14
CA ASP A 405 -1.84 -23.09 13.94
C ASP A 405 -1.49 -22.13 15.08
N PRO A 406 -1.76 -22.51 16.36
CA PRO A 406 -1.44 -21.67 17.51
C PRO A 406 0.03 -21.25 17.60
N ILE A 407 0.96 -22.10 17.11
CA ILE A 407 2.39 -21.79 17.11
C ILE A 407 2.69 -20.65 16.17
N LEU A 408 2.10 -20.66 14.97
CA LEU A 408 2.29 -19.59 13.98
C LEU A 408 1.61 -18.29 14.43
N VAL A 409 0.49 -18.36 15.13
CA VAL A 409 -0.13 -17.20 15.79
C VAL A 409 0.82 -16.61 16.83
N ASP A 410 1.39 -17.43 17.72
CA ASP A 410 2.36 -16.97 18.72
C ASP A 410 3.59 -16.29 18.06
N ILE A 411 4.11 -16.85 16.97
CA ILE A 411 5.23 -16.29 16.22
C ILE A 411 4.86 -14.94 15.62
N SER A 412 3.69 -14.82 15.02
CA SER A 412 3.26 -13.57 14.40
C SER A 412 3.06 -12.47 15.44
N ILE A 413 2.54 -12.80 16.62
CA ILE A 413 2.42 -11.88 17.75
C ILE A 413 3.79 -11.45 18.28
N GLU A 414 4.73 -12.39 18.45
CA GLU A 414 6.10 -12.08 18.89
C GLU A 414 6.81 -11.13 17.90
N ARG A 415 6.69 -11.38 16.60
CA ARG A 415 7.25 -10.49 15.57
C ARG A 415 6.70 -9.08 15.69
N TRP A 416 5.37 -8.95 15.84
CA TRP A 416 4.73 -7.65 15.98
C TRP A 416 5.18 -6.94 17.27
N GLN A 417 5.24 -7.66 18.40
CA GLN A 417 5.72 -7.09 19.67
C GLN A 417 7.19 -6.63 19.61
N GLN A 418 8.05 -7.40 18.91
CA GLN A 418 9.46 -7.04 18.73
C GLN A 418 9.61 -5.79 17.86
N LEU A 419 8.77 -5.68 16.84
CA LEU A 419 8.79 -4.57 15.91
C LEU A 419 8.31 -3.26 16.54
N THR A 420 7.16 -3.31 17.23
CA THR A 420 6.49 -2.11 17.74
C THR A 420 6.90 -1.74 19.16
N GLY A 421 7.38 -2.69 19.95
CA GLY A 421 7.59 -2.52 21.39
C GLY A 421 6.31 -2.61 22.22
N ASP A 422 5.15 -2.71 21.57
CA ASP A 422 3.84 -2.82 22.23
C ASP A 422 3.51 -4.25 22.63
N ARG A 423 2.47 -4.43 23.45
CA ARG A 423 2.01 -5.74 23.91
C ARG A 423 0.65 -6.10 23.34
N ALA A 424 0.56 -7.27 22.73
CA ALA A 424 -0.70 -7.87 22.32
C ALA A 424 -1.53 -8.24 23.54
N ARG A 425 -2.86 -8.17 23.41
CA ARG A 425 -3.82 -8.52 24.47
C ARG A 425 -4.87 -9.48 23.93
N HIS A 426 -5.24 -10.45 24.75
CA HIS A 426 -6.37 -11.33 24.45
C HIS A 426 -7.68 -10.53 24.47
N ALA A 427 -8.50 -10.64 23.43
CA ALA A 427 -9.67 -9.78 23.25
C ALA A 427 -10.69 -9.88 24.38
N GLU A 428 -10.94 -11.09 24.91
CA GLU A 428 -11.97 -11.30 25.92
C GLU A 428 -11.45 -11.12 27.36
N SER A 429 -10.26 -11.66 27.66
CA SER A 429 -9.71 -11.61 29.03
C SER A 429 -8.85 -10.40 29.33
N GLY A 430 -8.43 -9.64 28.30
CA GLY A 430 -7.49 -8.52 28.44
C GLY A 430 -6.06 -8.95 28.83
N ARG A 431 -5.80 -10.24 29.00
CA ARG A 431 -4.47 -10.75 29.41
C ARG A 431 -3.41 -10.36 28.35
N PRO A 432 -2.24 -9.89 28.78
CA PRO A 432 -1.16 -9.63 27.83
C PRO A 432 -0.59 -10.95 27.28
N PHE A 433 -0.12 -10.93 26.04
CA PHE A 433 0.61 -12.05 25.48
C PHE A 433 2.03 -12.10 26.07
N VAL A 434 2.36 -13.19 26.74
CA VAL A 434 3.69 -13.44 27.32
C VAL A 434 4.03 -14.92 27.10
N ARG A 435 5.09 -15.17 26.32
CA ARG A 435 5.60 -16.52 26.08
C ARG A 435 6.80 -16.79 27.00
N SER A 436 6.68 -17.84 27.83
CA SER A 436 7.76 -18.26 28.73
C SER A 436 8.90 -18.87 27.92
N GLY A 437 10.12 -18.37 28.11
CA GLY A 437 11.33 -18.89 27.43
C GLY A 437 12.17 -17.84 26.68
N ASN A 438 11.68 -16.61 26.50
CA ASN A 438 12.46 -15.55 25.87
C ASN A 438 12.73 -14.42 26.87
N PRO A 439 13.83 -14.44 27.64
CA PRO A 439 14.17 -13.38 28.62
C PRO A 439 14.60 -12.06 27.98
N GLY A 440 14.53 -11.92 26.64
CA GLY A 440 15.12 -10.80 25.89
C GLY A 440 14.26 -9.54 25.76
N VAL A 441 13.03 -9.50 26.27
CA VAL A 441 12.19 -8.28 26.22
C VAL A 441 11.96 -7.73 27.63
N LEU A 442 13.03 -7.45 28.35
CA LEU A 442 13.01 -6.47 29.42
C LEU A 442 13.08 -5.08 28.73
N LEU A 443 11.94 -4.43 28.72
CA LEU A 443 11.71 -3.09 28.23
C LEU A 443 12.71 -2.09 28.80
N GLY A 444 13.76 -1.80 28.07
CA GLY A 444 14.51 -0.56 28.21
C GLY A 444 13.84 0.47 27.31
N HIS A 445 13.00 1.30 27.88
CA HIS A 445 12.59 2.54 27.23
C HIS A 445 13.84 3.33 26.81
N LYS A 446 14.14 3.38 25.51
CA LYS A 446 14.83 4.52 24.93
C LYS A 446 13.85 5.22 24.04
N PRO A 447 13.40 6.43 24.41
CA PRO A 447 12.70 7.28 23.46
C PRO A 447 13.68 7.57 22.31
N LEU A 448 13.25 7.32 21.10
CA LEU A 448 13.94 7.81 19.92
C LEU A 448 14.03 9.34 20.04
N LYS A 449 15.27 9.83 20.12
CA LYS A 449 15.59 11.24 19.99
C LYS A 449 15.61 11.62 18.54
#